data_6ee90b6e7e82831f568484ee8cf28bc2
#
_entry.id   6ee90b6e7e82831f568484ee8cf28bc2
#
_cell.length_a   1.000
_cell.length_b   1.000
_cell.length_c   1.000
_cell.angle_alpha   90.00
_cell.angle_beta   90.00
_cell.angle_gamma   90.00
#
_symmetry.space_group_name_H-M   'P 1'
#
loop_
_entity.id
_entity.type
_entity.pdbx_description
1 polymer ?
#
loop_
_entity_poly.entity_id
_entity_poly.type
_entity_poly.pdbx_seq_one_letter_code
_entity_poly.pdbx_strand_id
1 'polypeptide(L)'
;DWSGTHRTPLQDFTLTPQPLDGVAPFVWHGSIRSPEIAEQAAYYGDGYFHNNIFWNKEHVIQMVRLYRQRYEYYGHGKAHQAYVALGGQAYMAKNSQDAVAEFRPYFDNAPVYGHGPSLEDFSRMTPLTVGSPQQVIERTLTFRDWVGDYQRQMFLIDHAGLPTDTVLRQIDLFGEEVLPVLPK
;
A
#
# COMPACT_ATOMS: atom_id res chain seq x y z
N ASP A 1 -12.97 22.39 -20.55
CA ASP A 1 -12.72 22.04 -21.96
C ASP A 1 -11.60 21.03 -22.07
N TRP A 2 -11.71 20.11 -23.00
CA TRP A 2 -10.67 19.13 -23.29
C TRP A 2 -10.61 18.85 -24.79
N SER A 3 -9.41 18.65 -25.33
CA SER A 3 -9.22 18.18 -26.71
C SER A 3 -8.09 17.15 -26.78
N GLY A 4 -8.21 16.18 -27.67
CA GLY A 4 -7.22 15.14 -27.87
C GLY A 4 -7.41 14.41 -29.20
N THR A 5 -6.45 13.54 -29.53
CA THR A 5 -6.40 12.88 -30.85
C THR A 5 -7.43 11.78 -31.05
N HIS A 6 -7.83 11.11 -29.95
CA HIS A 6 -8.61 9.85 -30.03
C HIS A 6 -10.05 9.98 -29.56
N ARG A 7 -10.50 11.15 -29.14
CA ARG A 7 -11.87 11.40 -28.67
C ARG A 7 -12.35 12.76 -29.14
N THR A 8 -13.68 12.90 -29.25
CA THR A 8 -14.33 14.19 -29.54
C THR A 8 -13.97 15.19 -28.44
N PRO A 9 -13.60 16.42 -28.81
CA PRO A 9 -13.38 17.48 -27.84
C PRO A 9 -14.60 17.71 -26.94
N LEU A 10 -14.34 18.02 -25.68
CA LEU A 10 -15.36 18.44 -24.71
C LEU A 10 -15.30 19.97 -24.59
N GLN A 11 -16.44 20.64 -24.76
CA GLN A 11 -16.58 22.08 -24.60
C GLN A 11 -17.63 22.33 -23.52
N ASP A 12 -17.32 23.22 -22.59
CA ASP A 12 -18.18 23.59 -21.45
C ASP A 12 -18.76 22.40 -20.69
N PHE A 13 -17.97 21.31 -20.63
CA PHE A 13 -18.39 20.07 -20.00
C PHE A 13 -18.29 20.21 -18.48
N THR A 14 -19.41 19.97 -17.80
CA THR A 14 -19.48 19.89 -16.35
C THR A 14 -19.59 18.43 -15.91
N LEU A 15 -18.62 17.96 -15.15
CA LEU A 15 -18.64 16.62 -14.57
C LEU A 15 -19.69 16.54 -13.45
N THR A 16 -20.53 15.53 -13.50
CA THR A 16 -21.54 15.24 -12.46
C THR A 16 -21.37 13.79 -11.95
N PRO A 17 -21.62 13.54 -10.66
CA PRO A 17 -22.01 14.51 -9.63
C PRO A 17 -20.86 15.46 -9.26
N GLN A 18 -21.21 16.67 -8.82
CA GLN A 18 -20.24 17.58 -8.22
C GLN A 18 -19.91 17.18 -6.78
N PRO A 19 -18.74 17.55 -6.25
CA PRO A 19 -18.45 17.38 -4.85
C PRO A 19 -19.47 18.05 -3.95
N LEU A 20 -19.87 17.40 -2.85
CA LEU A 20 -20.79 17.97 -1.88
C LEU A 20 -20.22 19.29 -1.33
N ASP A 21 -21.04 20.34 -1.34
CA ASP A 21 -20.69 21.71 -0.88
C ASP A 21 -19.43 22.28 -1.58
N GLY A 22 -19.09 21.77 -2.77
CA GLY A 22 -17.91 22.22 -3.53
C GLY A 22 -16.56 21.79 -2.92
N VAL A 23 -16.58 20.95 -1.89
CA VAL A 23 -15.35 20.46 -1.23
C VAL A 23 -14.78 19.30 -2.05
N ALA A 24 -13.59 19.49 -2.62
CA ALA A 24 -12.91 18.43 -3.36
C ALA A 24 -12.60 17.23 -2.45
N PRO A 25 -12.85 15.98 -2.89
CA PRO A 25 -12.46 14.81 -2.13
C PRO A 25 -10.93 14.75 -1.98
N PHE A 26 -10.47 14.21 -0.84
CA PHE A 26 -9.05 13.96 -0.66
C PHE A 26 -8.58 12.85 -1.62
N VAL A 27 -7.49 13.10 -2.32
CA VAL A 27 -6.95 12.21 -3.36
C VAL A 27 -5.68 11.52 -2.86
N TRP A 28 -5.56 10.24 -3.19
CA TRP A 28 -4.35 9.45 -3.03
C TRP A 28 -3.81 9.04 -4.39
N HIS A 29 -2.54 9.34 -4.66
CA HIS A 29 -1.84 8.85 -5.84
C HIS A 29 -1.08 7.57 -5.47
N GLY A 30 -1.46 6.46 -6.09
CA GLY A 30 -0.87 5.16 -5.81
C GLY A 30 0.21 4.77 -6.80
N SER A 31 1.36 4.30 -6.31
CA SER A 31 2.41 3.76 -7.15
C SER A 31 3.15 2.63 -6.45
N ILE A 32 3.61 1.65 -7.26
CA ILE A 32 4.53 0.61 -6.82
C ILE A 32 5.98 1.07 -7.00
N ARG A 33 6.31 1.76 -8.12
CA ARG A 33 7.70 2.02 -8.50
C ARG A 33 7.96 3.37 -9.18
N SER A 34 6.93 4.07 -9.62
CA SER A 34 7.10 5.24 -10.48
C SER A 34 7.36 6.49 -9.66
N PRO A 35 8.56 7.08 -9.71
CA PRO A 35 8.86 8.34 -9.02
C PRO A 35 8.02 9.50 -9.53
N GLU A 36 7.56 9.45 -10.79
CA GLU A 36 6.69 10.45 -11.40
C GLU A 36 5.35 10.57 -10.67
N ILE A 37 4.83 9.47 -10.13
CA ILE A 37 3.58 9.48 -9.36
C ILE A 37 3.81 10.11 -7.97
N ALA A 38 4.95 9.86 -7.34
CA ALA A 38 5.31 10.54 -6.10
C ALA A 38 5.48 12.06 -6.31
N GLU A 39 6.10 12.44 -7.42
CA GLU A 39 6.23 13.84 -7.85
C GLU A 39 4.85 14.47 -8.12
N GLN A 40 3.97 13.76 -8.83
CA GLN A 40 2.62 14.23 -9.13
C GLN A 40 1.78 14.45 -7.88
N ALA A 41 1.79 13.48 -6.94
CA ALA A 41 1.11 13.61 -5.66
C ALA A 41 1.60 14.86 -4.91
N ALA A 42 2.90 15.06 -4.86
CA ALA A 42 3.51 16.21 -4.23
C ALA A 42 3.15 17.53 -4.94
N TYR A 43 3.12 17.54 -6.27
CA TYR A 43 2.77 18.72 -7.05
C TYR A 43 1.36 19.23 -6.75
N TYR A 44 0.39 18.32 -6.61
CA TYR A 44 -0.99 18.67 -6.28
C TYR A 44 -1.24 18.87 -4.78
N GLY A 45 -0.31 18.50 -3.91
CA GLY A 45 -0.51 18.50 -2.45
C GLY A 45 -1.39 17.36 -1.96
N ASP A 46 -1.56 16.33 -2.78
CA ASP A 46 -2.35 15.14 -2.50
C ASP A 46 -1.56 14.10 -1.71
N GLY A 47 -2.25 13.07 -1.17
CA GLY A 47 -1.60 11.96 -0.48
C GLY A 47 -0.84 11.02 -1.43
N TYR A 48 0.28 10.48 -0.97
CA TYR A 48 1.05 9.47 -1.69
C TYR A 48 0.85 8.09 -1.07
N PHE A 49 0.33 7.15 -1.86
CA PHE A 49 0.21 5.74 -1.49
C PHE A 49 1.32 4.93 -2.17
N HIS A 50 2.32 4.52 -1.39
CA HIS A 50 3.31 3.57 -1.87
C HIS A 50 2.78 2.16 -1.69
N ASN A 51 2.37 1.53 -2.80
CA ASN A 51 1.91 0.15 -2.78
C ASN A 51 3.12 -0.80 -2.63
N ASN A 52 3.44 -1.06 -1.37
CA ASN A 52 4.64 -1.75 -0.93
C ASN A 52 4.44 -3.27 -0.99
N ILE A 53 4.38 -3.84 -2.20
CA ILE A 53 4.08 -5.26 -2.40
C ILE A 53 5.35 -6.06 -2.74
N PHE A 54 6.21 -5.53 -3.61
CA PHE A 54 7.32 -6.29 -4.21
C PHE A 54 8.70 -5.70 -3.95
N TRP A 55 8.80 -4.49 -3.41
CA TRP A 55 10.04 -3.76 -3.32
C TRP A 55 10.67 -3.86 -1.95
N ASN A 56 12.02 -3.80 -1.96
CA ASN A 56 12.79 -3.80 -0.75
C ASN A 56 12.65 -2.48 0.04
N LYS A 57 13.11 -2.51 1.27
CA LYS A 57 13.09 -1.39 2.21
C LYS A 57 13.68 -0.10 1.62
N GLU A 58 14.81 -0.21 0.92
CA GLU A 58 15.56 0.94 0.38
C GLU A 58 14.73 1.70 -0.65
N HIS A 59 14.02 0.98 -1.52
CA HIS A 59 13.13 1.60 -2.50
C HIS A 59 11.98 2.35 -1.83
N VAL A 60 11.34 1.74 -0.83
CA VAL A 60 10.25 2.38 -0.07
C VAL A 60 10.71 3.69 0.56
N ILE A 61 11.88 3.66 1.23
CA ILE A 61 12.48 4.84 1.86
C ILE A 61 12.74 5.94 0.82
N GLN A 62 13.33 5.59 -0.33
CA GLN A 62 13.64 6.54 -1.39
C GLN A 62 12.37 7.21 -1.94
N MET A 63 11.31 6.43 -2.21
CA MET A 63 10.07 6.95 -2.78
C MET A 63 9.32 7.87 -1.81
N VAL A 64 9.21 7.49 -0.54
CA VAL A 64 8.57 8.34 0.47
C VAL A 64 9.38 9.60 0.73
N ARG A 65 10.72 9.50 0.75
CA ARG A 65 11.60 10.67 0.87
C ARG A 65 11.41 11.64 -0.30
N LEU A 66 11.40 11.12 -1.53
CA LEU A 66 11.15 11.93 -2.74
C LEU A 66 9.84 12.71 -2.61
N TYR A 67 8.74 12.00 -2.34
CA TYR A 67 7.43 12.62 -2.19
C TYR A 67 7.44 13.73 -1.14
N ARG A 68 7.96 13.49 0.06
CA ARG A 68 8.00 14.45 1.16
C ARG A 68 8.85 15.69 0.83
N GLN A 69 10.01 15.51 0.19
CA GLN A 69 10.87 16.60 -0.25
C GLN A 69 10.17 17.48 -1.31
N ARG A 70 9.47 16.84 -2.25
CA ARG A 70 8.75 17.57 -3.31
C ARG A 70 7.50 18.26 -2.78
N TYR A 71 6.78 17.65 -1.84
CA TYR A 71 5.64 18.26 -1.15
C TYR A 71 6.04 19.60 -0.48
N GLU A 72 7.16 19.60 0.25
CA GLU A 72 7.70 20.84 0.86
C GLU A 72 8.20 21.83 -0.21
N TYR A 73 8.84 21.34 -1.27
CA TYR A 73 9.31 22.17 -2.37
C TYR A 73 8.17 22.92 -3.09
N TYR A 74 7.02 22.27 -3.28
CA TYR A 74 5.83 22.89 -3.89
C TYR A 74 5.03 23.77 -2.92
N GLY A 75 5.44 23.87 -1.66
CA GLY A 75 4.86 24.82 -0.70
C GLY A 75 3.59 24.35 -0.02
N HIS A 76 3.25 23.06 -0.07
CA HIS A 76 2.04 22.52 0.57
C HIS A 76 2.19 22.32 2.09
N GLY A 77 3.39 22.49 2.63
CA GLY A 77 3.71 22.34 4.05
C GLY A 77 5.09 21.75 4.27
N LYS A 78 5.38 21.39 5.51
CA LYS A 78 6.63 20.73 5.86
C LYS A 78 6.59 19.24 5.47
N ALA A 79 7.77 18.66 5.17
CA ALA A 79 7.91 17.27 4.75
C ALA A 79 7.18 16.25 5.68
N HIS A 80 7.18 16.49 7.00
CA HIS A 80 6.50 15.62 7.96
C HIS A 80 4.97 15.74 7.96
N GLN A 81 4.42 16.79 7.35
CA GLN A 81 2.97 17.01 7.23
C GLN A 81 2.38 16.31 5.99
N ALA A 82 3.24 15.85 5.08
CA ALA A 82 2.82 15.18 3.87
C ALA A 82 2.17 13.81 4.18
N TYR A 83 1.00 13.57 3.61
CA TYR A 83 0.20 12.38 3.87
C TYR A 83 0.75 11.16 3.13
N VAL A 84 1.20 10.17 3.87
CA VAL A 84 1.75 8.92 3.34
C VAL A 84 0.85 7.75 3.72
N ALA A 85 0.60 6.87 2.75
CA ALA A 85 0.04 5.56 2.98
C ALA A 85 1.00 4.48 2.47
N LEU A 86 1.08 3.37 3.18
CA LEU A 86 1.86 2.20 2.79
C LEU A 86 0.96 1.01 2.50
N GLY A 87 1.31 0.23 1.48
CA GLY A 87 0.74 -1.08 1.24
C GLY A 87 1.53 -2.18 1.90
N GLY A 88 0.98 -3.38 1.89
CA GLY A 88 1.61 -4.60 2.34
C GLY A 88 0.76 -5.80 1.98
N GLN A 89 1.33 -7.00 2.14
CA GLN A 89 0.62 -8.26 1.96
C GLN A 89 0.79 -9.08 3.24
N ALA A 90 -0.26 -9.75 3.67
CA ALA A 90 -0.22 -10.60 4.83
C ALA A 90 -1.01 -11.89 4.63
N TYR A 91 -0.50 -12.96 5.20
CA TYR A 91 -1.23 -14.21 5.46
C TYR A 91 -0.96 -14.65 6.89
N MET A 92 -2.02 -14.99 7.62
CA MET A 92 -1.91 -15.31 9.04
C MET A 92 -2.55 -16.65 9.38
N ALA A 93 -1.95 -17.34 10.34
CA ALA A 93 -2.57 -18.40 11.12
C ALA A 93 -2.25 -18.20 12.60
N LYS A 94 -2.84 -19.02 13.49
CA LYS A 94 -2.59 -18.90 14.95
C LYS A 94 -1.11 -19.03 15.32
N ASN A 95 -0.37 -19.81 14.54
CA ASN A 95 1.08 -19.91 14.66
C ASN A 95 1.77 -19.79 13.30
N SER A 96 3.06 -19.48 13.33
CA SER A 96 3.84 -19.20 12.13
C SER A 96 4.03 -20.41 11.23
N GLN A 97 4.15 -21.59 11.79
CA GLN A 97 4.38 -22.81 11.04
C GLN A 97 3.15 -23.17 10.20
N ASP A 98 1.96 -23.05 10.78
CA ASP A 98 0.71 -23.25 10.07
C ASP A 98 0.53 -22.21 8.98
N ALA A 99 0.79 -20.94 9.26
CA ALA A 99 0.71 -19.87 8.26
C ALA A 99 1.59 -20.16 7.03
N VAL A 100 2.83 -20.56 7.24
CA VAL A 100 3.76 -20.91 6.17
C VAL A 100 3.29 -22.15 5.42
N ALA A 101 2.87 -23.20 6.12
CA ALA A 101 2.41 -24.44 5.50
C ALA A 101 1.15 -24.24 4.66
N GLU A 102 0.20 -23.46 5.16
CA GLU A 102 -1.06 -23.16 4.48
C GLU A 102 -0.87 -22.25 3.27
N PHE A 103 0.00 -21.23 3.37
CA PHE A 103 0.19 -20.25 2.30
C PHE A 103 1.13 -20.72 1.20
N ARG A 104 2.11 -21.56 1.50
CA ARG A 104 3.13 -22.01 0.53
C ARG A 104 2.57 -22.52 -0.80
N PRO A 105 1.53 -23.39 -0.85
CA PRO A 105 0.98 -23.86 -2.12
C PRO A 105 0.43 -22.73 -2.99
N TYR A 106 -0.12 -21.68 -2.38
CA TYR A 106 -0.62 -20.51 -3.09
C TYR A 106 0.54 -19.64 -3.60
N PHE A 107 1.55 -19.42 -2.77
CA PHE A 107 2.74 -18.69 -3.15
C PHE A 107 3.45 -19.33 -4.35
N ASP A 108 3.71 -20.63 -4.27
CA ASP A 108 4.45 -21.38 -5.29
C ASP A 108 3.71 -21.44 -6.64
N ASN A 109 2.38 -21.36 -6.64
CA ASN A 109 1.55 -21.43 -7.85
C ASN A 109 1.07 -20.07 -8.35
N ALA A 110 1.24 -18.98 -7.60
CA ALA A 110 0.74 -17.67 -8.00
C ALA A 110 1.69 -17.01 -9.02
N PRO A 111 1.24 -16.68 -10.24
CA PRO A 111 2.08 -16.03 -11.25
C PRO A 111 2.68 -14.71 -10.80
N VAL A 112 2.02 -14.03 -9.83
CA VAL A 112 2.45 -12.73 -9.30
C VAL A 112 3.79 -12.81 -8.54
N TYR A 113 4.11 -13.96 -7.94
CA TYR A 113 5.40 -14.18 -7.26
C TYR A 113 6.44 -14.80 -8.20
N GLY A 114 5.99 -15.30 -9.35
CA GLY A 114 6.85 -15.88 -10.38
C GLY A 114 7.56 -17.16 -9.93
N HIS A 115 8.58 -17.53 -10.66
CA HIS A 115 9.48 -18.65 -10.33
C HIS A 115 10.79 -18.10 -9.73
N GLY A 116 10.65 -17.13 -8.84
CA GLY A 116 11.74 -16.38 -8.23
C GLY A 116 12.22 -16.98 -6.91
N PRO A 117 12.47 -16.14 -5.90
CA PRO A 117 12.95 -16.56 -4.59
C PRO A 117 11.92 -17.43 -3.85
N SER A 118 12.40 -18.22 -2.88
CA SER A 118 11.53 -18.96 -1.94
C SER A 118 10.60 -18.03 -1.16
N LEU A 119 9.53 -18.57 -0.59
CA LEU A 119 8.62 -17.81 0.28
C LEU A 119 9.38 -17.10 1.42
N GLU A 120 10.36 -17.79 2.00
CA GLU A 120 11.20 -17.27 3.09
C GLU A 120 12.06 -16.10 2.62
N ASP A 121 12.70 -16.24 1.46
CA ASP A 121 13.52 -15.17 0.88
C ASP A 121 12.66 -13.98 0.46
N PHE A 122 11.53 -14.24 -0.17
CA PHE A 122 10.59 -13.20 -0.58
C PHE A 122 10.07 -12.41 0.62
N SER A 123 9.64 -13.10 1.69
CA SER A 123 9.17 -12.47 2.93
C SER A 123 10.26 -11.67 3.65
N ARG A 124 11.53 -12.07 3.50
CA ARG A 124 12.67 -11.34 4.07
C ARG A 124 12.98 -10.07 3.29
N MET A 125 12.89 -10.12 1.96
CA MET A 125 13.27 -9.02 1.07
C MET A 125 12.15 -8.02 0.82
N THR A 126 10.89 -8.40 1.03
CA THR A 126 9.71 -7.60 0.73
C THR A 126 8.82 -7.42 1.97
N PRO A 127 7.81 -6.58 1.93
CA PRO A 127 6.84 -6.44 3.01
C PRO A 127 5.87 -7.61 3.19
N LEU A 128 5.89 -8.64 2.35
CA LEU A 128 5.05 -9.82 2.55
C LEU A 128 5.33 -10.40 3.94
N THR A 129 4.28 -10.57 4.73
CA THR A 129 4.36 -11.19 6.05
C THR A 129 3.48 -12.43 6.07
N VAL A 130 4.10 -13.59 6.24
CA VAL A 130 3.41 -14.87 6.43
C VAL A 130 3.78 -15.41 7.81
N GLY A 131 2.82 -15.42 8.74
CA GLY A 131 3.13 -15.76 10.12
C GLY A 131 1.95 -15.65 11.08
N SER A 132 2.25 -15.56 12.37
CA SER A 132 1.26 -15.30 13.41
C SER A 132 0.80 -13.83 13.39
N PRO A 133 -0.36 -13.49 14.00
CA PRO A 133 -0.78 -12.11 14.17
C PRO A 133 0.30 -11.23 14.82
N GLN A 134 1.02 -11.75 15.81
CA GLN A 134 2.12 -11.03 16.46
C GLN A 134 3.23 -10.64 15.47
N GLN A 135 3.59 -11.53 14.54
CA GLN A 135 4.60 -11.23 13.52
C GLN A 135 4.13 -10.17 12.53
N VAL A 136 2.83 -10.17 12.18
CA VAL A 136 2.25 -9.12 11.33
C VAL A 136 2.27 -7.77 12.04
N ILE A 137 1.95 -7.72 13.33
CA ILE A 137 2.05 -6.51 14.17
C ILE A 137 3.49 -6.00 14.17
N GLU A 138 4.44 -6.84 14.56
CA GLU A 138 5.86 -6.48 14.66
C GLU A 138 6.39 -5.96 13.32
N ARG A 139 6.09 -6.65 12.22
CA ARG A 139 6.49 -6.22 10.88
C ARG A 139 5.90 -4.86 10.52
N THR A 140 4.63 -4.64 10.80
CA THR A 140 3.95 -3.37 10.52
C THR A 140 4.57 -2.22 11.30
N LEU A 141 4.91 -2.44 12.55
CA LEU A 141 5.55 -1.43 13.39
C LEU A 141 6.93 -1.03 12.84
N THR A 142 7.69 -1.97 12.24
CA THR A 142 9.00 -1.63 11.64
C THR A 142 8.89 -0.66 10.45
N PHE A 143 7.74 -0.51 9.81
CA PHE A 143 7.59 0.43 8.70
C PHE A 143 7.75 1.89 9.15
N ARG A 144 7.44 2.21 10.39
CA ARG A 144 7.71 3.53 10.97
C ARG A 144 9.21 3.83 11.09
N ASP A 145 10.01 2.80 11.35
CA ASP A 145 11.47 2.94 11.38
C ASP A 145 12.04 3.23 9.99
N TRP A 146 11.33 2.83 8.93
CA TRP A 146 11.76 3.05 7.57
C TRP A 146 11.46 4.45 7.07
N VAL A 147 10.24 4.90 7.28
CA VAL A 147 9.71 6.12 6.64
C VAL A 147 9.28 7.20 7.63
N GLY A 148 9.40 6.96 8.93
CA GLY A 148 8.81 7.82 9.96
C GLY A 148 7.30 7.66 10.05
N ASP A 149 6.62 8.63 10.65
CA ASP A 149 5.16 8.60 10.77
C ASP A 149 4.46 8.61 9.42
N TYR A 150 3.44 7.80 9.29
CA TYR A 150 2.56 7.72 8.12
C TYR A 150 1.11 7.48 8.58
N GLN A 151 0.13 7.84 7.75
CA GLN A 151 -1.26 7.97 8.19
C GLN A 151 -2.11 6.73 7.92
N ARG A 152 -1.71 5.88 6.94
CA ARG A 152 -2.50 4.70 6.59
C ARG A 152 -1.62 3.51 6.27
N GLN A 153 -1.99 2.36 6.83
CA GLN A 153 -1.50 1.06 6.42
C GLN A 153 -2.63 0.30 5.72
N MET A 154 -2.36 -0.15 4.51
CA MET A 154 -3.29 -0.98 3.75
C MET A 154 -2.71 -2.39 3.60
N PHE A 155 -3.54 -3.41 3.83
CA PHE A 155 -3.14 -4.80 3.64
C PHE A 155 -3.92 -5.43 2.49
N LEU A 156 -3.19 -5.98 1.56
CA LEU A 156 -3.76 -6.86 0.55
C LEU A 156 -3.85 -8.26 1.17
N ILE A 157 -5.06 -8.70 1.45
CA ILE A 157 -5.38 -10.01 2.05
C ILE A 157 -5.89 -10.97 0.99
N ASP A 158 -6.66 -10.48 0.01
CA ASP A 158 -7.12 -11.26 -1.14
C ASP A 158 -6.05 -11.28 -2.23
N HIS A 159 -5.12 -12.21 -2.14
CA HIS A 159 -4.04 -12.38 -3.10
C HIS A 159 -3.69 -13.85 -3.32
N ALA A 160 -2.85 -14.13 -4.32
CA ALA A 160 -2.34 -15.48 -4.64
C ALA A 160 -3.41 -16.52 -4.99
N GLY A 161 -4.65 -16.11 -5.31
CA GLY A 161 -5.74 -17.02 -5.62
C GLY A 161 -6.30 -17.77 -4.41
N LEU A 162 -6.22 -17.16 -3.23
CA LEU A 162 -6.81 -17.70 -2.00
C LEU A 162 -8.32 -17.91 -2.15
N PRO A 163 -8.89 -19.01 -1.64
CA PRO A 163 -10.33 -19.20 -1.58
C PRO A 163 -11.03 -18.12 -0.75
N THR A 164 -12.22 -17.71 -1.13
CA THR A 164 -13.00 -16.66 -0.44
C THR A 164 -13.15 -16.92 1.05
N ASP A 165 -13.46 -18.15 1.45
CA ASP A 165 -13.59 -18.51 2.87
C ASP A 165 -12.27 -18.33 3.65
N THR A 166 -11.14 -18.54 2.99
CA THR A 166 -9.83 -18.26 3.57
C THR A 166 -9.60 -16.77 3.72
N VAL A 167 -9.94 -15.98 2.70
CA VAL A 167 -9.83 -14.50 2.77
C VAL A 167 -10.71 -13.95 3.91
N LEU A 168 -11.95 -14.43 4.05
CA LEU A 168 -12.83 -13.99 5.13
C LEU A 168 -12.23 -14.32 6.52
N ARG A 169 -11.71 -15.53 6.71
CA ARG A 169 -11.01 -15.87 7.96
C ARG A 169 -9.78 -15.00 8.24
N GLN A 170 -9.05 -14.60 7.18
CA GLN A 170 -7.92 -13.68 7.32
C GLN A 170 -8.40 -12.30 7.79
N ILE A 171 -9.52 -11.80 7.25
CA ILE A 171 -10.12 -10.52 7.66
C ILE A 171 -10.56 -10.56 9.12
N ASP A 172 -11.25 -11.63 9.54
CA ASP A 172 -11.68 -11.81 10.92
C ASP A 172 -10.48 -11.83 11.88
N LEU A 173 -9.48 -12.66 11.58
CA LEU A 173 -8.27 -12.77 12.41
C LEU A 173 -7.49 -11.44 12.48
N PHE A 174 -7.45 -10.69 11.37
CA PHE A 174 -6.84 -9.37 11.33
C PHE A 174 -7.60 -8.38 12.22
N GLY A 175 -8.94 -8.39 12.14
CA GLY A 175 -9.81 -7.53 12.95
C GLY A 175 -9.73 -7.81 14.44
N GLU A 176 -9.62 -9.08 14.81
CA GLU A 176 -9.59 -9.51 16.21
C GLU A 176 -8.22 -9.34 16.88
N GLU A 177 -7.14 -9.68 16.17
CA GLU A 177 -5.82 -9.84 16.78
C GLU A 177 -4.83 -8.72 16.41
N VAL A 178 -4.97 -8.10 15.22
CA VAL A 178 -3.99 -7.13 14.72
C VAL A 178 -4.46 -5.70 14.90
N LEU A 179 -5.65 -5.37 14.41
CA LEU A 179 -6.17 -3.99 14.46
C LEU A 179 -6.23 -3.37 15.86
N PRO A 180 -6.63 -4.09 16.94
CA PRO A 180 -6.72 -3.51 18.26
C PRO A 180 -5.37 -3.09 18.85
N VAL A 181 -4.28 -3.68 18.37
CA VAL A 181 -2.91 -3.47 18.88
C VAL A 181 -2.15 -2.40 18.09
N LEU A 182 -2.48 -2.21 16.82
CA LEU A 182 -1.81 -1.20 16.00
C LEU A 182 -2.17 0.22 16.46
N PRO A 183 -1.20 1.16 16.42
CA PRO A 183 -1.45 2.57 16.73
C PRO A 183 -2.53 3.17 15.82
N LYS A 184 -3.42 3.95 16.42
CA LYS A 184 -4.47 4.69 15.70
C LYS A 184 -3.91 5.98 15.12
#